data_441e9f7943bfb9071d918b9c7bd1d108
#
_entry.id   441e9f7943bfb9071d918b9c7bd1d108
#
_cell.length_a   1.000
_cell.length_b   1.000
_cell.length_c   1.000
_cell.angle_alpha   90.00
_cell.angle_beta   90.00
_cell.angle_gamma   90.00
#
_symmetry.space_group_name_H-M   'P 1'
#
loop_
_entity.id
_entity.type
_entity.pdbx_description
1 polymer ?
#
loop_
_entity_poly.entity_id
_entity_poly.type
_entity_poly.pdbx_seq_one_letter_code
_entity_poly.pdbx_strand_id
1 'polypeptide(L)'
;MNNKRITVFRKEHFNAAHRLNNPAWSAEHNKAVFGLCNNENFHGHNYELIVQVSGEIDPETGYLIDLKILSDLIKEQVLNRFDHKNLNLDTQEFKDLNPTAENIAVVIYDLIRAKLDERYTLKIRLYETERNFVEYPTEW
;
A
#
# COMPACT_ATOMS: atom_id res chain seq x y z
N MET A 1 21.25 1.07 -29.02
CA MET A 1 19.95 0.41 -29.20
C MET A 1 18.90 1.05 -28.34
N ASN A 2 17.73 1.27 -28.89
CA ASN A 2 16.60 1.81 -28.14
C ASN A 2 15.96 0.71 -27.32
N ASN A 3 16.20 0.72 -26.02
CA ASN A 3 15.53 -0.19 -25.12
C ASN A 3 14.10 0.30 -24.91
N LYS A 4 13.16 -0.59 -25.13
CA LYS A 4 11.75 -0.27 -24.92
C LYS A 4 11.42 -0.29 -23.45
N ARG A 5 10.75 0.73 -22.99
CA ARG A 5 10.27 0.84 -21.60
C ARG A 5 8.80 0.47 -21.52
N ILE A 6 8.45 -0.19 -20.45
CA ILE A 6 7.07 -0.66 -20.22
C ILE A 6 6.74 -0.53 -18.74
N THR A 7 5.46 -0.50 -18.45
CA THR A 7 4.95 -0.59 -17.08
C THR A 7 4.15 -1.88 -16.93
N VAL A 8 4.44 -2.65 -15.91
CA VAL A 8 3.66 -3.81 -15.54
C VAL A 8 2.92 -3.54 -14.25
N PHE A 9 1.76 -4.16 -14.09
CA PHE A 9 0.87 -3.98 -12.96
C PHE A 9 0.61 -5.33 -12.31
N ARG A 10 0.74 -5.38 -10.99
CA ARG A 10 0.30 -6.54 -10.22
C ARG A 10 -0.79 -6.08 -9.25
N LYS A 11 -1.90 -6.76 -9.28
CA LYS A 11 -3.05 -6.48 -8.43
C LYS A 11 -3.11 -7.51 -7.32
N GLU A 12 -3.24 -7.04 -6.09
CA GLU A 12 -3.43 -7.87 -4.91
C GLU A 12 -4.53 -7.25 -4.05
N HIS A 13 -5.04 -8.01 -3.10
CA HIS A 13 -6.00 -7.50 -2.14
C HIS A 13 -5.66 -7.99 -0.74
N PHE A 14 -6.07 -7.22 0.25
CA PHE A 14 -6.00 -7.61 1.65
C PHE A 14 -7.16 -7.02 2.42
N ASN A 15 -7.54 -7.70 3.49
CA ASN A 15 -8.61 -7.27 4.37
C ASN A 15 -7.98 -6.81 5.68
N ALA A 16 -8.30 -5.60 6.11
CA ALA A 16 -7.76 -5.07 7.35
C ALA A 16 -8.74 -4.13 8.03
N ALA A 17 -8.68 -4.10 9.35
CA ALA A 17 -9.44 -3.17 10.16
C ALA A 17 -8.56 -2.03 10.62
N HIS A 18 -9.17 -0.86 10.82
CA HIS A 18 -8.47 0.31 11.32
C HIS A 18 -9.42 1.27 12.03
N ARG A 19 -8.82 2.23 12.71
CA ARG A 19 -9.49 3.37 13.32
C ARG A 19 -8.64 4.59 13.08
N LEU A 20 -9.25 5.69 12.65
CA LEU A 20 -8.55 6.97 12.51
C LEU A 20 -8.68 7.73 13.82
N ASN A 21 -7.55 8.06 14.42
CA ASN A 21 -7.51 8.73 15.70
C ASN A 21 -6.18 9.46 15.90
N ASN A 22 -6.25 10.66 16.45
CA ASN A 22 -5.05 11.37 16.90
C ASN A 22 -5.06 11.39 18.43
N PRO A 23 -4.16 10.67 19.10
CA PRO A 23 -4.15 10.57 20.56
C PRO A 23 -3.83 11.89 21.26
N ALA A 24 -3.26 12.87 20.55
CA ALA A 24 -2.99 14.19 21.10
C ALA A 24 -4.24 15.07 21.20
N TRP A 25 -5.32 14.70 20.52
CA TRP A 25 -6.57 15.44 20.50
C TRP A 25 -7.57 14.90 21.53
N SER A 26 -8.57 15.73 21.90
CA SER A 26 -9.71 15.27 22.69
C SER A 26 -10.55 14.27 21.91
N ALA A 27 -11.35 13.48 22.61
CA ALA A 27 -12.28 12.55 21.99
C ALA A 27 -13.28 13.29 21.09
N GLU A 28 -13.76 14.46 21.53
CA GLU A 28 -14.69 15.28 20.75
C GLU A 28 -14.08 15.78 19.45
N HIS A 29 -12.83 16.22 19.50
CA HIS A 29 -12.13 16.72 18.32
C HIS A 29 -11.89 15.59 17.32
N ASN A 30 -11.47 14.42 17.79
CA ASN A 30 -11.31 13.24 16.95
C ASN A 30 -12.61 12.88 16.22
N LYS A 31 -13.70 12.88 16.97
CA LYS A 31 -15.01 12.55 16.39
C LYS A 31 -15.48 13.58 15.38
N ALA A 32 -15.20 14.86 15.62
CA ALA A 32 -15.55 15.93 14.69
C ALA A 32 -14.77 15.83 13.38
N VAL A 33 -13.49 15.48 13.44
CA VAL A 33 -12.62 15.41 12.24
C VAL A 33 -12.83 14.10 11.49
N PHE A 34 -12.81 12.98 12.18
CA PHE A 34 -12.82 11.65 11.54
C PHE A 34 -14.21 11.01 11.42
N GLY A 35 -15.20 11.51 12.14
CA GLY A 35 -16.56 11.01 12.07
C GLY A 35 -16.65 9.51 12.39
N LEU A 36 -17.30 8.76 11.52
CA LEU A 36 -17.48 7.31 11.69
C LEU A 36 -16.15 6.54 11.66
N CYS A 37 -15.12 7.08 11.02
CA CYS A 37 -13.80 6.47 10.99
C CYS A 37 -13.10 6.48 12.35
N ASN A 38 -13.61 7.24 13.30
CA ASN A 38 -13.12 7.27 14.68
C ASN A 38 -13.87 6.30 15.62
N ASN A 39 -14.78 5.48 15.11
CA ASN A 39 -15.48 4.51 15.93
C ASN A 39 -14.48 3.68 16.75
N GLU A 40 -14.67 3.63 18.06
CA GLU A 40 -13.73 2.97 18.98
C GLU A 40 -13.63 1.45 18.78
N ASN A 41 -14.62 0.84 18.14
CA ASN A 41 -14.63 -0.60 17.84
C ASN A 41 -14.05 -0.92 16.46
N PHE A 42 -13.45 0.06 15.81
CA PHE A 42 -12.82 -0.08 14.49
C PHE A 42 -13.84 -0.31 13.37
N HIS A 43 -13.34 -0.40 12.16
CA HIS A 43 -14.08 -0.82 10.97
C HIS A 43 -13.09 -1.41 9.98
N GLY A 44 -13.57 -2.19 9.03
CA GLY A 44 -12.73 -2.90 8.08
C GLY A 44 -13.01 -2.52 6.65
N HIS A 45 -12.00 -2.75 5.81
CA HIS A 45 -12.09 -2.57 4.37
C HIS A 45 -11.45 -3.75 3.65
N ASN A 46 -11.95 -4.02 2.46
CA ASN A 46 -11.30 -4.87 1.48
C ASN A 46 -10.43 -3.97 0.62
N TYR A 47 -9.16 -3.85 0.99
CA TYR A 47 -8.22 -3.04 0.25
C TYR A 47 -7.81 -3.72 -1.04
N GLU A 48 -7.75 -2.95 -2.12
CA GLU A 48 -7.19 -3.42 -3.38
C GLU A 48 -5.91 -2.64 -3.65
N LEU A 49 -4.83 -3.39 -3.89
CA LEU A 49 -3.51 -2.84 -4.11
C LEU A 49 -3.09 -3.08 -5.54
N ILE A 50 -2.65 -2.02 -6.23
CA ILE A 50 -2.02 -2.14 -7.54
C ILE A 50 -0.58 -1.68 -7.40
N VAL A 51 0.35 -2.58 -7.70
CA VAL A 51 1.78 -2.29 -7.72
C VAL A 51 2.20 -2.09 -9.17
N GLN A 52 2.71 -0.90 -9.47
CA GLN A 52 3.16 -0.53 -10.82
C GLN A 52 4.67 -0.48 -10.85
N VAL A 53 5.25 -1.26 -11.74
CA VAL A 53 6.70 -1.33 -11.92
C VAL A 53 7.03 -0.96 -13.35
N SER A 54 7.92 0.00 -13.55
CA SER A 54 8.33 0.46 -14.88
C SER A 54 9.83 0.28 -15.07
N GLY A 55 10.23 0.05 -16.30
CA GLY A 55 11.63 -0.08 -16.67
C GLY A 55 11.78 -0.59 -18.08
N GLU A 56 12.97 -1.09 -18.39
CA GLU A 56 13.32 -1.59 -19.72
C GLU A 56 13.05 -3.09 -19.83
N ILE A 57 12.53 -3.49 -20.97
CA ILE A 57 12.34 -4.92 -21.25
C ILE A 57 13.72 -5.55 -21.44
N ASP A 58 13.98 -6.63 -20.71
CA ASP A 58 15.18 -7.44 -20.91
C ASP A 58 15.05 -8.20 -22.23
N PRO A 59 15.93 -7.98 -23.21
CA PRO A 59 15.83 -8.64 -24.51
C PRO A 59 16.04 -10.15 -24.45
N GLU A 60 16.72 -10.64 -23.42
CA GLU A 60 16.98 -12.09 -23.29
C GLU A 60 15.75 -12.84 -22.77
N THR A 61 15.04 -12.26 -21.82
CA THR A 61 13.87 -12.90 -21.21
C THR A 61 12.55 -12.44 -21.81
N GLY A 62 12.51 -11.23 -22.35
CA GLY A 62 11.27 -10.59 -22.76
C GLY A 62 10.50 -10.01 -21.60
N TYR A 63 11.03 -10.09 -20.39
CA TYR A 63 10.40 -9.52 -19.18
C TYR A 63 10.91 -8.13 -18.88
N LEU A 64 10.07 -7.34 -18.22
CA LEU A 64 10.56 -6.25 -17.38
C LEU A 64 11.05 -6.86 -16.06
N ILE A 65 10.18 -7.61 -15.42
CA ILE A 65 10.42 -8.31 -14.16
C ILE A 65 9.61 -9.61 -14.20
N ASP A 66 10.14 -10.66 -13.59
CA ASP A 66 9.38 -11.90 -13.40
C ASP A 66 8.20 -11.60 -12.44
N LEU A 67 6.98 -11.76 -12.95
CA LEU A 67 5.77 -11.45 -12.19
C LEU A 67 5.59 -12.36 -10.98
N LYS A 68 6.13 -13.57 -11.01
CA LYS A 68 6.11 -14.44 -9.84
C LYS A 68 7.00 -13.89 -8.73
N ILE A 69 8.18 -13.39 -9.08
CA ILE A 69 9.09 -12.76 -8.11
C ILE A 69 8.43 -11.52 -7.51
N LEU A 70 7.80 -10.70 -8.35
CA LEU A 70 7.07 -9.51 -7.89
C LEU A 70 5.91 -9.90 -6.96
N SER A 71 5.14 -10.90 -7.33
CA SER A 71 4.03 -11.40 -6.52
C SER A 71 4.50 -11.89 -5.15
N ASP A 72 5.58 -12.68 -5.11
CA ASP A 72 6.14 -13.20 -3.87
C ASP A 72 6.65 -12.06 -2.97
N LEU A 73 7.28 -11.05 -3.57
CA LEU A 73 7.76 -9.88 -2.83
C LEU A 73 6.60 -9.11 -2.18
N ILE A 74 5.53 -8.88 -2.93
CA ILE A 74 4.35 -8.19 -2.41
C ILE A 74 3.72 -8.99 -1.28
N LYS A 75 3.60 -10.30 -1.44
CA LYS A 75 3.06 -11.19 -0.42
C LYS A 75 3.86 -11.11 0.87
N GLU A 76 5.19 -11.23 0.78
CA GLU A 76 6.07 -11.21 1.95
C GLU A 76 6.10 -9.85 2.64
N GLN A 77 6.16 -8.76 1.87
CA GLN A 77 6.33 -7.43 2.44
C GLN A 77 5.02 -6.77 2.85
N VAL A 78 3.91 -7.12 2.22
CA VAL A 78 2.63 -6.44 2.44
C VAL A 78 1.55 -7.38 2.97
N LEU A 79 1.20 -8.41 2.20
CA LEU A 79 0.04 -9.23 2.55
C LEU A 79 0.22 -9.97 3.87
N ASN A 80 1.40 -10.54 4.11
CA ASN A 80 1.69 -11.25 5.35
C ASN A 80 1.69 -10.35 6.57
N ARG A 81 1.90 -9.05 6.37
CA ARG A 81 1.93 -8.06 7.47
C ARG A 81 0.55 -7.52 7.80
N PHE A 82 -0.30 -7.32 6.81
CA PHE A 82 -1.53 -6.54 6.95
C PHE A 82 -2.81 -7.31 6.74
N ASP A 83 -2.78 -8.40 5.97
CA ASP A 83 -4.00 -9.15 5.66
C ASP A 83 -4.57 -9.81 6.91
N HIS A 84 -5.86 -9.62 7.13
CA HIS A 84 -6.60 -10.12 8.30
C HIS A 84 -6.08 -9.54 9.63
N LYS A 85 -5.53 -8.34 9.60
CA LYS A 85 -4.99 -7.66 10.78
C LYS A 85 -5.82 -6.43 11.13
N ASN A 86 -5.75 -6.06 12.40
CA ASN A 86 -6.12 -4.73 12.85
C ASN A 86 -4.87 -3.86 12.77
N LEU A 87 -4.86 -2.88 11.90
CA LEU A 87 -3.66 -2.08 11.63
C LEU A 87 -3.19 -1.30 12.86
N ASN A 88 -4.13 -0.81 13.67
CA ASN A 88 -3.80 -0.06 14.88
C ASN A 88 -3.19 -0.93 15.99
N LEU A 89 -3.68 -2.17 16.11
CA LEU A 89 -3.34 -3.03 17.26
C LEU A 89 -2.31 -4.11 16.94
N ASP A 90 -2.28 -4.60 15.70
CA ASP A 90 -1.53 -5.81 15.34
C ASP A 90 -0.28 -5.53 14.51
N THR A 91 0.02 -4.27 14.19
CA THR A 91 1.16 -3.93 13.33
C THR A 91 2.13 -3.00 14.03
N GLN A 92 3.41 -3.17 13.71
CA GLN A 92 4.45 -2.25 14.18
C GLN A 92 4.45 -0.96 13.38
N GLU A 93 4.13 -1.05 12.08
CA GLU A 93 4.18 0.06 11.13
C GLU A 93 3.20 1.17 11.49
N PHE A 94 2.04 0.82 12.06
CA PHE A 94 0.99 1.79 12.40
C PHE A 94 0.85 2.03 13.91
N LYS A 95 1.82 1.61 14.69
CA LYS A 95 1.80 1.82 16.15
C LYS A 95 1.68 3.30 16.51
N ASP A 96 2.44 4.16 15.82
CA ASP A 96 2.48 5.60 16.06
C ASP A 96 2.09 6.40 14.81
N LEU A 97 1.49 5.75 13.83
CA LEU A 97 1.08 6.36 12.57
C LEU A 97 -0.40 6.08 12.32
N ASN A 98 -1.16 7.15 12.09
CA ASN A 98 -2.58 7.03 11.81
C ASN A 98 -2.79 6.26 10.49
N PRO A 99 -3.49 5.12 10.48
CA PRO A 99 -3.60 4.26 9.30
C PRO A 99 -4.64 4.74 8.29
N THR A 100 -4.49 5.98 7.83
CA THR A 100 -5.24 6.51 6.69
C THR A 100 -4.82 5.79 5.41
N ALA A 101 -5.65 5.79 4.38
CA ALA A 101 -5.28 5.24 3.08
C ALA A 101 -3.97 5.84 2.56
N GLU A 102 -3.78 7.14 2.78
CA GLU A 102 -2.58 7.86 2.38
C GLU A 102 -1.33 7.31 3.08
N ASN A 103 -1.38 7.18 4.40
CA ASN A 103 -0.26 6.64 5.17
C ASN A 103 -0.01 5.16 4.89
N ILE A 104 -1.06 4.38 4.69
CA ILE A 104 -0.93 2.97 4.31
C ILE A 104 -0.20 2.85 2.96
N ALA A 105 -0.56 3.67 1.99
CA ALA A 105 0.08 3.65 0.67
C ALA A 105 1.57 3.98 0.75
N VAL A 106 1.95 4.97 1.57
CA VAL A 106 3.36 5.33 1.77
C VAL A 106 4.12 4.19 2.43
N VAL A 107 3.56 3.58 3.47
CA VAL A 107 4.18 2.43 4.16
C VAL A 107 4.39 1.26 3.20
N ILE A 108 3.37 0.93 2.40
CA ILE A 108 3.46 -0.14 1.41
C ILE A 108 4.56 0.16 0.38
N TYR A 109 4.61 1.40 -0.11
CA TYR A 109 5.65 1.82 -1.04
C TYR A 109 7.04 1.61 -0.44
N ASP A 110 7.25 2.08 0.78
CA ASP A 110 8.56 1.98 1.44
C ASP A 110 8.98 0.52 1.66
N LEU A 111 8.04 -0.34 2.04
CA LEU A 111 8.32 -1.77 2.23
C LEU A 111 8.73 -2.45 0.92
N ILE A 112 8.03 -2.17 -0.16
CA ILE A 112 8.33 -2.75 -1.47
C ILE A 112 9.61 -2.14 -2.04
N ARG A 113 9.77 -0.81 -1.94
CA ARG A 113 10.94 -0.11 -2.46
C ARG A 113 12.24 -0.63 -1.86
N ALA A 114 12.23 -0.94 -0.57
CA ALA A 114 13.41 -1.45 0.13
C ALA A 114 13.91 -2.79 -0.41
N LYS A 115 13.04 -3.57 -1.05
CA LYS A 115 13.37 -4.92 -1.55
C LYS A 115 13.41 -5.02 -3.07
N LEU A 116 12.88 -4.04 -3.77
CA LEU A 116 12.85 -4.01 -5.23
C LEU A 116 14.13 -3.34 -5.75
N ASP A 117 14.72 -3.92 -6.79
CA ASP A 117 15.91 -3.36 -7.43
C ASP A 117 15.67 -1.90 -7.83
N GLU A 118 16.66 -1.04 -7.60
CA GLU A 118 16.59 0.41 -7.86
C GLU A 118 16.38 0.76 -9.34
N ARG A 119 16.75 -0.14 -10.25
CA ARG A 119 16.55 0.09 -11.68
C ARG A 119 15.08 0.21 -12.08
N TYR A 120 14.19 -0.33 -11.26
CA TYR A 120 12.75 -0.24 -11.49
C TYR A 120 12.16 1.00 -10.86
N THR A 121 11.30 1.69 -11.59
CA THR A 121 10.45 2.74 -11.05
C THR A 121 9.22 2.09 -10.43
N LEU A 122 8.84 2.54 -9.26
CA LEU A 122 7.75 1.96 -8.48
C LEU A 122 6.66 2.99 -8.21
N LYS A 123 5.42 2.58 -8.33
CA LYS A 123 4.26 3.36 -7.92
C LYS A 123 3.21 2.44 -7.31
N ILE A 124 2.55 2.93 -6.28
CA ILE A 124 1.50 2.21 -5.57
C ILE A 124 0.18 2.92 -5.77
N ARG A 125 -0.86 2.15 -6.09
CA ARG A 125 -2.24 2.62 -6.05
C ARG A 125 -2.98 1.76 -5.03
N LEU A 126 -3.63 2.39 -4.06
CA LEU A 126 -4.35 1.70 -3.00
C LEU A 126 -5.80 2.16 -2.96
N TYR A 127 -6.71 1.22 -3.14
CA TYR A 127 -8.14 1.43 -3.00
C TYR A 127 -8.56 1.04 -1.59
N GLU A 128 -9.07 2.01 -0.83
CA GLU A 128 -9.70 1.72 0.46
C GLU A 128 -11.11 1.20 0.23
N THR A 129 -11.81 1.81 -0.73
CA THR A 129 -13.11 1.37 -1.25
C THR A 129 -13.03 1.40 -2.77
N GLU A 130 -14.07 0.94 -3.46
CA GLU A 130 -14.15 1.03 -4.92
C GLU A 130 -14.09 2.47 -5.44
N ARG A 131 -14.50 3.43 -4.62
CA ARG A 131 -14.63 4.83 -5.01
C ARG A 131 -13.48 5.72 -4.54
N ASN A 132 -12.80 5.32 -3.48
CA ASN A 132 -11.77 6.15 -2.86
C ASN A 132 -10.43 5.44 -2.92
N PHE A 133 -9.49 6.02 -3.62
CA PHE A 133 -8.16 5.45 -3.76
C PHE A 133 -7.10 6.54 -3.84
N VAL A 134 -5.88 6.16 -3.55
CA VAL A 134 -4.72 7.05 -3.52
C VAL A 134 -3.59 6.46 -4.34
N GLU A 135 -2.68 7.31 -4.80
CA GLU A 135 -1.45 6.89 -5.48
C GLU A 135 -0.25 7.51 -4.78
N TYR A 136 0.83 6.75 -4.71
CA TYR A 136 2.09 7.24 -4.18
C TYR A 136 3.26 6.58 -4.90
N PRO A 137 4.31 7.33 -5.30
CA PRO A 137 4.37 8.79 -5.30
C PRO A 137 3.48 9.39 -6.38
N THR A 138 3.30 10.71 -6.35
CA THR A 138 2.52 11.44 -7.36
C THR A 138 3.18 11.36 -8.73
N GLU A 139 4.50 11.45 -8.76
CA GLU A 139 5.30 11.37 -9.97
C GLU A 139 6.23 10.15 -9.90
N TRP A 140 6.59 9.67 -11.10
CA TRP A 140 7.52 8.56 -11.22
C TRP A 140 8.95 8.95 -10.82
#